data_86657294189366577fbb87a1e31b88b1
#
_entry.id   86657294189366577fbb87a1e31b88b1
#
_cell.length_a   1.000
_cell.length_b   1.000
_cell.length_c   1.000
_cell.angle_alpha   90.00
_cell.angle_beta   90.00
_cell.angle_gamma   90.00
#
_symmetry.space_group_name_H-M   'P 1'
#
loop_
_entity.id
_entity.type
_entity.pdbx_description
1 polymer ?
#
loop_
_entity_poly.entity_id
_entity_poly.type
_entity_poly.pdbx_seq_one_letter_code
_entity_poly.pdbx_strand_id
1 'polypeptide(L)'
;MLDFSVLEPYFPLLVNAVWITLKFTFFSTIMGFIGGFILALITLSKSRVLSFLAKVYISVFRGTPLLVQLILIYFATPQLTSYTISALEAGVLSFGLNSAAYISEALRGGILAVDKGQWEGAMSLGIPKHRFLLDIILPQAIKNALPSLVNESIMLLKDSSLVSVIGVADTLRWADLIQAKTFRAFEAFIVAAAVYYVLVMALNFLGSLLEKKVRVSD
;
A
#
# COMPACT_ATOMS: atom_id res chain seq x y z
N MET A 1 21.65 -19.89 -25.44
CA MET A 1 20.76 -19.09 -26.29
C MET A 1 19.47 -18.86 -25.52
N LEU A 2 18.91 -17.65 -25.52
CA LEU A 2 17.62 -17.36 -24.85
C LEU A 2 16.52 -18.10 -25.63
N ASP A 3 15.60 -18.71 -24.88
CA ASP A 3 14.49 -19.49 -25.46
C ASP A 3 13.22 -19.25 -24.63
N PHE A 4 12.36 -18.38 -25.12
CA PHE A 4 11.08 -18.04 -24.48
C PHE A 4 9.95 -19.03 -24.81
N SER A 5 10.11 -19.91 -25.80
CA SER A 5 9.09 -20.91 -26.17
C SER A 5 8.81 -21.89 -25.01
N VAL A 6 9.82 -22.11 -24.17
CA VAL A 6 9.72 -22.95 -22.96
C VAL A 6 8.67 -22.41 -21.96
N LEU A 7 8.34 -21.12 -22.02
CA LEU A 7 7.37 -20.49 -21.13
C LEU A 7 5.92 -20.61 -21.61
N GLU A 8 5.68 -20.90 -22.90
CA GLU A 8 4.33 -20.94 -23.48
C GLU A 8 3.34 -21.83 -22.71
N PRO A 9 3.70 -23.05 -22.26
CA PRO A 9 2.79 -23.92 -21.51
C PRO A 9 2.38 -23.34 -20.15
N TYR A 10 3.12 -22.35 -19.65
CA TYR A 10 2.93 -21.76 -18.32
C TYR A 10 2.20 -20.39 -18.34
N PHE A 11 1.88 -19.83 -19.51
CA PHE A 11 1.15 -18.56 -19.60
C PHE A 11 -0.22 -18.58 -18.91
N PRO A 12 -1.04 -19.64 -18.97
CA PRO A 12 -2.29 -19.69 -18.22
C PRO A 12 -2.09 -19.53 -16.70
N LEU A 13 -1.00 -20.09 -16.17
CA LEU A 13 -0.63 -19.93 -14.76
C LEU A 13 -0.17 -18.49 -14.45
N LEU A 14 0.52 -17.83 -15.40
CA LEU A 14 0.89 -16.42 -15.27
C LEU A 14 -0.34 -15.52 -15.15
N VAL A 15 -1.35 -15.72 -15.97
CA VAL A 15 -2.61 -14.96 -15.90
C VAL A 15 -3.26 -15.07 -14.52
N ASN A 16 -3.29 -16.29 -13.97
CA ASN A 16 -3.81 -16.53 -12.62
C ASN A 16 -2.94 -15.85 -11.54
N ALA A 17 -1.61 -15.95 -11.68
CA ALA A 17 -0.67 -15.31 -10.75
C ALA A 17 -0.80 -13.78 -10.74
N VAL A 18 -0.95 -13.16 -11.92
CA VAL A 18 -1.24 -11.73 -12.06
C VAL A 18 -2.56 -11.36 -11.37
N TRP A 19 -3.60 -12.17 -11.54
CA TRP A 19 -4.88 -11.96 -10.87
C TRP A 19 -4.77 -12.03 -9.34
N ILE A 20 -3.97 -12.97 -8.81
CA ILE A 20 -3.67 -13.07 -7.38
C ILE A 20 -2.92 -11.82 -6.90
N THR A 21 -1.89 -11.40 -7.64
CA THR A 21 -1.14 -10.17 -7.35
C THR A 21 -2.06 -8.94 -7.26
N LEU A 22 -2.97 -8.78 -8.23
CA LEU A 22 -3.92 -7.65 -8.25
C LEU A 22 -4.92 -7.72 -7.09
N LYS A 23 -5.51 -8.88 -6.85
CA LYS A 23 -6.42 -9.08 -5.70
C LYS A 23 -5.75 -8.77 -4.38
N PHE A 24 -4.55 -9.32 -4.19
CA PHE A 24 -3.76 -9.10 -2.99
C PHE A 24 -3.50 -7.62 -2.77
N THR A 25 -2.97 -6.93 -3.79
CA THR A 25 -2.68 -5.50 -3.74
C THR A 25 -3.93 -4.68 -3.43
N PHE A 26 -5.06 -5.01 -4.07
CA PHE A 26 -6.33 -4.32 -3.87
C PHE A 26 -6.82 -4.41 -2.41
N PHE A 27 -6.87 -5.61 -1.84
CA PHE A 27 -7.33 -5.79 -0.46
C PHE A 27 -6.37 -5.16 0.56
N SER A 28 -5.05 -5.29 0.34
CA SER A 28 -4.05 -4.65 1.19
C SER A 28 -4.15 -3.13 1.14
N THR A 29 -4.38 -2.56 -0.05
CA THR A 29 -4.56 -1.12 -0.25
C THR A 29 -5.80 -0.62 0.49
N ILE A 30 -6.95 -1.29 0.34
CA ILE A 30 -8.19 -0.91 1.05
C ILE A 30 -7.97 -0.94 2.57
N MET A 31 -7.38 -2.02 3.08
CA MET A 31 -7.09 -2.15 4.51
C MET A 31 -6.14 -1.05 4.98
N GLY A 32 -5.10 -0.76 4.21
CA GLY A 32 -4.15 0.31 4.46
C GLY A 32 -4.81 1.69 4.50
N PHE A 33 -5.70 2.00 3.56
CA PHE A 33 -6.43 3.27 3.53
C PHE A 33 -7.36 3.43 4.73
N ILE A 34 -8.14 2.41 5.07
CA ILE A 34 -9.04 2.44 6.23
C ILE A 34 -8.23 2.62 7.52
N GLY A 35 -7.21 1.78 7.71
CA GLY A 35 -6.34 1.84 8.90
C GLY A 35 -5.56 3.15 9.00
N GLY A 36 -5.02 3.63 7.88
CA GLY A 36 -4.27 4.88 7.80
C GLY A 36 -5.13 6.11 8.11
N PHE A 37 -6.37 6.14 7.61
CA PHE A 37 -7.31 7.19 7.95
C PHE A 37 -7.65 7.20 9.44
N ILE A 38 -7.93 6.03 10.03
CA ILE A 38 -8.19 5.90 11.47
C ILE A 38 -6.98 6.36 12.28
N LEU A 39 -5.77 5.91 11.93
CA LEU A 39 -4.54 6.31 12.61
C LEU A 39 -4.28 7.82 12.48
N ALA A 40 -4.53 8.42 11.32
CA ALA A 40 -4.40 9.87 11.13
C ALA A 40 -5.34 10.63 12.08
N LEU A 41 -6.60 10.21 12.21
CA LEU A 41 -7.55 10.80 13.14
C LEU A 41 -7.10 10.65 14.60
N ILE A 42 -6.57 9.48 14.97
CA ILE A 42 -6.08 9.21 16.33
C ILE A 42 -4.85 10.09 16.64
N THR A 43 -3.92 10.25 15.70
CA THR A 43 -2.73 11.09 15.91
C THR A 43 -3.07 12.57 16.12
N LEU A 44 -4.17 13.03 15.52
CA LEU A 44 -4.68 14.40 15.63
C LEU A 44 -5.64 14.59 16.83
N SER A 45 -5.95 13.53 17.56
CA SER A 45 -6.86 13.59 18.71
C SER A 45 -6.27 14.37 19.88
N LYS A 46 -7.13 14.95 20.73
CA LYS A 46 -6.72 15.63 21.96
C LYS A 46 -6.18 14.67 23.04
N SER A 47 -6.45 13.38 22.92
CA SER A 47 -5.99 12.37 23.88
C SER A 47 -4.49 12.10 23.69
N ARG A 48 -3.68 12.51 24.66
CA ARG A 48 -2.23 12.29 24.65
C ARG A 48 -1.88 10.81 24.61
N VAL A 49 -2.65 9.97 25.28
CA VAL A 49 -2.42 8.50 25.34
C VAL A 49 -2.68 7.89 23.95
N LEU A 50 -3.84 8.16 23.34
CA LEU A 50 -4.17 7.62 22.02
C LEU A 50 -3.19 8.09 20.95
N SER A 51 -2.85 9.39 20.95
CA SER A 51 -1.85 9.95 20.02
C SER A 51 -0.46 9.32 20.22
N PHE A 52 -0.05 9.06 21.46
CA PHE A 52 1.21 8.38 21.76
C PHE A 52 1.21 6.93 21.23
N LEU A 53 0.16 6.15 21.49
CA LEU A 53 0.05 4.78 21.01
C LEU A 53 0.06 4.70 19.48
N ALA A 54 -0.66 5.60 18.80
CA ALA A 54 -0.62 5.68 17.33
C ALA A 54 0.77 6.00 16.79
N LYS A 55 1.51 6.92 17.44
CA LYS A 55 2.89 7.24 17.06
C LYS A 55 3.83 6.06 17.28
N VAL A 56 3.68 5.30 18.36
CA VAL A 56 4.45 4.07 18.59
C VAL A 56 4.16 3.05 17.49
N TYR A 57 2.89 2.82 17.17
CA TYR A 57 2.50 1.94 16.05
C TYR A 57 3.17 2.36 14.74
N ILE A 58 3.02 3.64 14.35
CA ILE A 58 3.61 4.20 13.13
C ILE A 58 5.13 4.03 13.13
N SER A 59 5.78 4.29 14.25
CA SER A 59 7.23 4.13 14.40
C SER A 59 7.69 2.69 14.20
N VAL A 60 6.98 1.71 14.79
CA VAL A 60 7.30 0.29 14.68
C VAL A 60 7.14 -0.18 13.23
N PHE A 61 5.97 0.06 12.62
CA PHE A 61 5.69 -0.42 11.27
C PHE A 61 6.55 0.23 10.19
N ARG A 62 6.91 1.51 10.34
CA ARG A 62 7.83 2.19 9.42
C ARG A 62 9.31 1.96 9.73
N GLY A 63 9.62 1.54 10.93
CA GLY A 63 10.98 1.28 11.39
C GLY A 63 11.45 -0.16 11.24
N THR A 64 10.57 -1.07 10.80
CA THR A 64 10.91 -2.50 10.63
C THR A 64 10.66 -2.95 9.19
N PRO A 65 11.46 -3.91 8.65
CA PRO A 65 11.26 -4.40 7.28
C PRO A 65 9.91 -5.11 7.11
N LEU A 66 9.18 -4.81 6.03
CA LEU A 66 7.89 -5.41 5.74
C LEU A 66 7.95 -6.95 5.65
N LEU A 67 9.02 -7.50 5.07
CA LEU A 67 9.22 -8.94 5.02
C LEU A 67 9.28 -9.58 6.42
N VAL A 68 9.93 -8.93 7.38
CA VAL A 68 9.97 -9.42 8.77
C VAL A 68 8.58 -9.39 9.40
N GLN A 69 7.82 -8.33 9.18
CA GLN A 69 6.42 -8.23 9.65
C GLN A 69 5.55 -9.35 9.06
N LEU A 70 5.69 -9.62 7.76
CA LEU A 70 4.99 -10.69 7.05
C LEU A 70 5.28 -12.07 7.67
N ILE A 71 6.56 -12.37 7.85
CA ILE A 71 7.02 -13.64 8.44
C ILE A 71 6.51 -13.78 9.88
N LEU A 72 6.60 -12.71 10.68
CA LEU A 72 6.10 -12.73 12.05
C LEU A 72 4.60 -12.99 12.10
N ILE A 73 3.80 -12.29 11.31
CA ILE A 73 2.34 -12.47 11.30
C ILE A 73 1.99 -13.89 10.84
N TYR A 74 2.64 -14.40 9.79
CA TYR A 74 2.34 -15.73 9.27
C TYR A 74 2.68 -16.86 10.24
N PHE A 75 3.86 -16.81 10.86
CA PHE A 75 4.32 -17.90 11.74
C PHE A 75 3.93 -17.73 13.20
N ALA A 76 3.83 -16.49 13.71
CA ALA A 76 3.48 -16.27 15.12
C ALA A 76 1.97 -16.38 15.39
N THR A 77 1.11 -16.04 14.42
CA THR A 77 -0.34 -16.12 14.61
C THR A 77 -0.82 -17.51 15.06
N PRO A 78 -0.45 -18.62 14.39
CA PRO A 78 -0.86 -19.95 14.84
C PRO A 78 -0.30 -20.33 16.22
N GLN A 79 0.89 -19.85 16.55
CA GLN A 79 1.54 -20.15 17.85
C GLN A 79 0.88 -19.42 19.00
N LEU A 80 0.40 -18.19 18.77
CA LEU A 80 -0.16 -17.33 19.83
C LEU A 80 -1.68 -17.47 19.99
N THR A 81 -2.40 -17.84 18.89
CA THR A 81 -3.87 -17.78 18.88
C THR A 81 -4.55 -19.12 18.58
N SER A 82 -3.81 -20.16 18.25
CA SER A 82 -4.33 -21.44 17.71
C SER A 82 -5.12 -21.30 16.40
N TYR A 83 -5.13 -20.11 15.78
CA TYR A 83 -5.76 -19.85 14.49
C TYR A 83 -4.74 -20.07 13.37
N THR A 84 -5.05 -21.01 12.46
CA THR A 84 -4.21 -21.25 11.27
C THR A 84 -4.51 -20.21 10.21
N ILE A 85 -3.74 -19.14 10.20
CA ILE A 85 -3.87 -18.07 9.21
C ILE A 85 -3.37 -18.56 7.85
N SER A 86 -4.13 -18.32 6.77
CA SER A 86 -3.66 -18.61 5.42
C SER A 86 -2.58 -17.62 4.99
N ALA A 87 -1.75 -18.02 4.02
CA ALA A 87 -0.70 -17.16 3.48
C ALA A 87 -1.27 -15.84 2.89
N LEU A 88 -2.43 -15.93 2.22
CA LEU A 88 -3.07 -14.74 1.66
C LEU A 88 -3.57 -13.79 2.76
N GLU A 89 -4.23 -14.31 3.79
CA GLU A 89 -4.69 -13.51 4.93
C GLU A 89 -3.53 -12.84 5.67
N ALA A 90 -2.47 -13.61 5.97
CA ALA A 90 -1.27 -13.07 6.62
C ALA A 90 -0.62 -11.96 5.79
N GLY A 91 -0.56 -12.16 4.47
CA GLY A 91 -0.08 -11.15 3.54
C GLY A 91 -0.94 -9.88 3.59
N VAL A 92 -2.25 -9.99 3.35
CA VAL A 92 -3.17 -8.83 3.36
C VAL A 92 -3.11 -8.09 4.69
N LEU A 93 -3.08 -8.82 5.81
CA LEU A 93 -2.99 -8.22 7.15
C LEU A 93 -1.67 -7.46 7.33
N SER A 94 -0.55 -8.10 7.01
CA SER A 94 0.79 -7.53 7.16
C SER A 94 0.98 -6.25 6.34
N PHE A 95 0.62 -6.33 5.06
CA PHE A 95 0.74 -5.20 4.13
C PHE A 95 -0.25 -4.09 4.45
N GLY A 96 -1.48 -4.44 4.83
CA GLY A 96 -2.48 -3.46 5.24
C GLY A 96 -2.08 -2.70 6.50
N LEU A 97 -1.54 -3.39 7.52
CA LEU A 97 -1.03 -2.76 8.74
C LEU A 97 0.18 -1.86 8.45
N ASN A 98 1.11 -2.33 7.63
CA ASN A 98 2.28 -1.54 7.23
C ASN A 98 1.85 -0.28 6.46
N SER A 99 1.04 -0.45 5.42
CA SER A 99 0.54 0.66 4.60
C SER A 99 -0.29 1.66 5.40
N ALA A 100 -1.05 1.22 6.40
CA ALA A 100 -1.78 2.11 7.29
C ALA A 100 -0.87 3.13 7.98
N ALA A 101 0.34 2.71 8.38
CA ALA A 101 1.32 3.62 8.98
C ALA A 101 1.82 4.68 7.97
N TYR A 102 2.11 4.28 6.73
CA TYR A 102 2.56 5.21 5.68
C TYR A 102 1.44 6.15 5.22
N ILE A 103 0.23 5.64 5.01
CA ILE A 103 -0.94 6.45 4.62
C ILE A 103 -1.29 7.47 5.71
N SER A 104 -1.22 7.08 6.99
CA SER A 104 -1.43 7.99 8.11
C SER A 104 -0.46 9.18 8.07
N GLU A 105 0.81 8.93 7.79
CA GLU A 105 1.83 9.98 7.66
C GLU A 105 1.65 10.82 6.38
N ALA A 106 1.22 10.22 5.28
CA ALA A 106 0.90 10.94 4.05
C ALA A 106 -0.27 11.92 4.28
N LEU A 107 -1.32 11.48 4.96
CA LEU A 107 -2.46 12.33 5.33
C LEU A 107 -2.05 13.44 6.29
N ARG A 108 -1.25 13.13 7.30
CA ARG A 108 -0.70 14.13 8.23
C ARG A 108 0.16 15.16 7.50
N GLY A 109 1.02 14.72 6.58
CA GLY A 109 1.84 15.59 5.72
C GLY A 109 0.97 16.51 4.85
N GLY A 110 -0.09 15.98 4.26
CA GLY A 110 -1.07 16.75 3.48
C GLY A 110 -1.74 17.85 4.28
N ILE A 111 -2.11 17.58 5.54
CA ILE A 111 -2.70 18.58 6.44
C ILE A 111 -1.67 19.69 6.79
N LEU A 112 -0.43 19.30 7.08
CA LEU A 112 0.63 20.25 7.42
C LEU A 112 1.08 21.11 6.22
N ALA A 113 0.85 20.64 5.01
CA ALA A 113 1.16 21.38 3.78
C ALA A 113 0.12 22.44 3.42
N VAL A 114 -1.03 22.48 4.11
CA VAL A 114 -2.02 23.57 3.92
C VAL A 114 -1.44 24.87 4.43
N ASP A 115 -1.54 25.92 3.60
CA ASP A 115 -1.01 27.25 3.90
C ASP A 115 -1.57 27.81 5.23
N LYS A 116 -0.69 28.39 6.05
CA LYS A 116 -1.05 28.96 7.34
C LYS A 116 -2.06 30.11 7.22
N GLY A 117 -2.02 30.86 6.12
CA GLY A 117 -2.96 31.93 5.83
C GLY A 117 -4.42 31.44 5.76
N GLN A 118 -4.64 30.17 5.33
CA GLN A 118 -5.97 29.55 5.35
C GLN A 118 -6.49 29.40 6.79
N TRP A 119 -5.60 29.03 7.72
CA TRP A 119 -5.92 28.89 9.14
C TRP A 119 -6.21 30.26 9.78
N GLU A 120 -5.35 31.24 9.51
CA GLU A 120 -5.45 32.58 10.05
C GLU A 120 -6.67 33.32 9.49
N GLY A 121 -6.92 33.25 8.20
CA GLY A 121 -8.06 33.85 7.54
C GLY A 121 -9.39 33.31 8.06
N ALA A 122 -9.52 32.00 8.20
CA ALA A 122 -10.74 31.39 8.72
C ALA A 122 -11.01 31.78 10.18
N MET A 123 -9.97 31.86 11.01
CA MET A 123 -10.09 32.30 12.40
C MET A 123 -10.50 33.79 12.47
N SER A 124 -9.94 34.65 11.62
CA SER A 124 -10.26 36.08 11.57
C SER A 124 -11.71 36.34 11.13
N LEU A 125 -12.25 35.48 10.26
CA LEU A 125 -13.64 35.51 9.81
C LEU A 125 -14.64 34.88 10.81
N GLY A 126 -14.14 34.31 11.91
CA GLY A 126 -14.99 33.66 12.92
C GLY A 126 -15.66 32.37 12.42
N ILE A 127 -15.10 31.70 11.41
CA ILE A 127 -15.68 30.47 10.87
C ILE A 127 -15.62 29.36 11.94
N PRO A 128 -16.75 28.68 12.24
CA PRO A 128 -16.77 27.59 13.21
C PRO A 128 -15.74 26.50 12.87
N LYS A 129 -14.98 26.05 13.86
CA LYS A 129 -13.83 25.15 13.68
C LYS A 129 -14.17 23.87 12.87
N HIS A 130 -15.36 23.31 13.08
CA HIS A 130 -15.77 22.11 12.33
C HIS A 130 -15.96 22.39 10.84
N ARG A 131 -16.59 23.50 10.46
CA ARG A 131 -16.75 23.92 9.06
C ARG A 131 -15.40 24.24 8.44
N PHE A 132 -14.59 25.00 9.13
CA PHE A 132 -13.26 25.32 8.71
C PHE A 132 -12.43 24.05 8.39
N LEU A 133 -12.46 23.05 9.29
CA LEU A 133 -11.73 21.79 9.06
C LEU A 133 -12.29 20.98 7.89
N LEU A 134 -13.61 20.87 7.76
CA LEU A 134 -14.24 20.03 6.74
C LEU A 134 -14.28 20.70 5.37
N ASP A 135 -14.60 22.00 5.32
CA ASP A 135 -14.90 22.71 4.08
C ASP A 135 -13.66 23.38 3.46
N ILE A 136 -12.63 23.68 4.27
CA ILE A 136 -11.43 24.40 3.80
C ILE A 136 -10.18 23.53 3.90
N ILE A 137 -9.88 22.99 5.09
CA ILE A 137 -8.61 22.26 5.30
C ILE A 137 -8.61 20.87 4.69
N LEU A 138 -9.65 20.08 4.94
CA LEU A 138 -9.69 18.69 4.53
C LEU A 138 -9.60 18.51 3.00
N PRO A 139 -10.32 19.27 2.15
CA PRO A 139 -10.17 19.19 0.71
C PRO A 139 -8.73 19.49 0.23
N GLN A 140 -8.12 20.54 0.78
CA GLN A 140 -6.74 20.90 0.45
C GLN A 140 -5.74 19.85 0.95
N ALA A 141 -5.94 19.32 2.16
CA ALA A 141 -5.09 18.28 2.74
C ALA A 141 -5.11 16.99 1.92
N ILE A 142 -6.30 16.55 1.45
CA ILE A 142 -6.45 15.40 0.56
C ILE A 142 -5.70 15.65 -0.75
N LYS A 143 -5.85 16.82 -1.34
CA LYS A 143 -5.15 17.25 -2.55
C LYS A 143 -3.63 17.14 -2.40
N ASN A 144 -3.10 17.67 -1.30
CA ASN A 144 -1.68 17.63 -0.98
C ASN A 144 -1.16 16.20 -0.69
N ALA A 145 -1.99 15.35 -0.08
CA ALA A 145 -1.64 13.97 0.24
C ALA A 145 -1.72 13.03 -0.98
N LEU A 146 -2.55 13.36 -1.99
CA LEU A 146 -2.88 12.47 -3.10
C LEU A 146 -1.66 11.86 -3.82
N PRO A 147 -0.60 12.62 -4.18
CA PRO A 147 0.58 12.03 -4.82
C PRO A 147 1.26 10.97 -3.94
N SER A 148 1.34 11.21 -2.62
CA SER A 148 1.91 10.24 -1.68
C SER A 148 1.05 8.99 -1.54
N LEU A 149 -0.28 9.13 -1.56
CA LEU A 149 -1.22 8.01 -1.50
C LEU A 149 -1.16 7.15 -2.78
N VAL A 150 -1.02 7.77 -3.94
CA VAL A 150 -0.80 7.07 -5.22
C VAL A 150 0.52 6.31 -5.18
N ASN A 151 1.59 6.95 -4.76
CA ASN A 151 2.91 6.31 -4.63
C ASN A 151 2.88 5.13 -3.66
N GLU A 152 2.16 5.22 -2.54
CA GLU A 152 2.00 4.11 -1.59
C GLU A 152 1.32 2.90 -2.26
N SER A 153 0.26 3.12 -3.04
CA SER A 153 -0.41 2.05 -3.79
C SER A 153 0.51 1.36 -4.80
N ILE A 154 1.39 2.13 -5.46
CA ILE A 154 2.39 1.60 -6.39
C ILE A 154 3.47 0.80 -5.65
N MET A 155 3.90 1.28 -4.48
CA MET A 155 4.86 0.54 -3.64
C MET A 155 4.26 -0.78 -3.16
N LEU A 156 3.01 -0.79 -2.70
CA LEU A 156 2.30 -2.02 -2.33
C LEU A 156 2.25 -3.03 -3.47
N LEU A 157 2.00 -2.59 -4.70
CA LEU A 157 2.01 -3.48 -5.86
C LEU A 157 3.39 -4.09 -6.11
N LYS A 158 4.46 -3.34 -5.99
CA LYS A 158 5.83 -3.86 -6.15
C LYS A 158 6.22 -4.80 -5.02
N ASP A 159 5.93 -4.39 -3.79
CA ASP A 159 6.25 -5.15 -2.60
C ASP A 159 5.39 -6.41 -2.48
N SER A 160 4.25 -6.52 -3.21
CA SER A 160 3.43 -7.73 -3.25
C SER A 160 4.23 -8.98 -3.61
N SER A 161 5.34 -8.84 -4.34
CA SER A 161 6.26 -9.94 -4.64
C SER A 161 6.83 -10.64 -3.39
N LEU A 162 6.89 -9.96 -2.24
CA LEU A 162 7.37 -10.55 -0.98
C LEU A 162 6.48 -11.69 -0.45
N VAL A 163 5.18 -11.72 -0.85
CA VAL A 163 4.27 -12.79 -0.38
C VAL A 163 4.60 -14.16 -0.98
N SER A 164 5.41 -14.20 -2.05
CA SER A 164 5.95 -15.44 -2.62
C SER A 164 6.74 -16.24 -1.59
N VAL A 165 7.40 -15.57 -0.64
CA VAL A 165 8.22 -16.18 0.43
C VAL A 165 7.38 -17.08 1.35
N ILE A 166 6.11 -16.72 1.58
CA ILE A 166 5.18 -17.53 2.38
C ILE A 166 4.25 -18.41 1.52
N GLY A 167 4.56 -18.54 0.23
CA GLY A 167 3.91 -19.51 -0.67
C GLY A 167 2.66 -19.00 -1.38
N VAL A 168 2.35 -17.71 -1.36
CA VAL A 168 1.29 -17.15 -2.21
C VAL A 168 1.70 -17.28 -3.67
N ALA A 169 0.78 -17.77 -4.51
CA ALA A 169 1.04 -18.00 -5.94
C ALA A 169 0.90 -16.71 -6.77
N ASP A 170 1.67 -15.68 -6.41
CA ASP A 170 1.76 -14.40 -7.10
C ASP A 170 2.65 -14.47 -8.35
N THR A 171 2.82 -13.33 -9.02
CA THR A 171 3.61 -13.21 -10.25
C THR A 171 5.09 -13.60 -10.05
N LEU A 172 5.70 -13.28 -8.91
CA LEU A 172 7.08 -13.69 -8.62
C LEU A 172 7.17 -15.20 -8.37
N ARG A 173 6.22 -15.75 -7.60
CA ARG A 173 6.15 -17.20 -7.34
C ARG A 173 5.99 -18.02 -8.63
N TRP A 174 5.26 -17.50 -9.61
CA TRP A 174 5.16 -18.09 -10.93
C TRP A 174 6.57 -18.23 -11.57
N ALA A 175 7.37 -17.16 -11.58
CA ALA A 175 8.72 -17.19 -12.13
C ALA A 175 9.63 -18.18 -11.39
N ASP A 176 9.56 -18.21 -10.05
CA ASP A 176 10.30 -19.17 -9.21
C ASP A 176 9.98 -20.62 -9.57
N LEU A 177 8.70 -20.95 -9.72
CA LEU A 177 8.28 -22.32 -10.04
C LEU A 177 8.72 -22.75 -11.43
N ILE A 178 8.70 -21.84 -12.39
CA ILE A 178 9.13 -22.14 -13.77
C ILE A 178 10.64 -22.27 -13.85
N GLN A 179 11.37 -21.34 -13.24
CA GLN A 179 12.82 -21.45 -13.14
C GLN A 179 13.25 -22.79 -12.51
N ALA A 180 12.57 -23.21 -11.44
CA ALA A 180 12.86 -24.48 -10.78
C ALA A 180 12.58 -25.71 -11.68
N LYS A 181 11.60 -25.63 -12.60
CA LYS A 181 11.24 -26.71 -13.51
C LYS A 181 12.06 -26.73 -14.80
N THR A 182 12.40 -25.58 -15.32
CA THR A 182 12.98 -25.43 -16.67
C THR A 182 14.46 -25.09 -16.66
N PHE A 183 14.99 -24.66 -15.48
CA PHE A 183 16.34 -24.11 -15.30
C PHE A 183 16.59 -22.86 -16.15
N ARG A 184 15.50 -22.14 -16.53
CA ARG A 184 15.50 -20.91 -17.33
C ARG A 184 15.18 -19.70 -16.45
N ALA A 185 16.14 -19.31 -15.60
CA ALA A 185 15.95 -18.23 -14.66
C ALA A 185 15.73 -16.87 -15.37
N PHE A 186 16.59 -16.54 -16.34
CA PHE A 186 16.53 -15.23 -16.99
C PHE A 186 15.19 -15.01 -17.70
N GLU A 187 14.74 -16.00 -18.49
CA GLU A 187 13.50 -15.92 -19.25
C GLU A 187 12.28 -15.80 -18.34
N ALA A 188 12.22 -16.57 -17.23
CA ALA A 188 11.11 -16.53 -16.29
C ALA A 188 11.05 -15.19 -15.54
N PHE A 189 12.18 -14.73 -15.00
CA PHE A 189 12.21 -13.47 -14.21
C PHE A 189 12.06 -12.23 -15.06
N ILE A 190 12.57 -12.18 -16.30
CA ILE A 190 12.37 -11.01 -17.16
C ILE A 190 10.90 -10.85 -17.57
N VAL A 191 10.17 -11.96 -17.76
CA VAL A 191 8.72 -11.92 -18.01
C VAL A 191 7.98 -11.42 -16.76
N ALA A 192 8.30 -11.92 -15.57
CA ALA A 192 7.71 -11.42 -14.33
C ALA A 192 8.00 -9.92 -14.13
N ALA A 193 9.24 -9.48 -14.36
CA ALA A 193 9.62 -8.06 -14.28
C ALA A 193 8.84 -7.21 -15.28
N ALA A 194 8.65 -7.69 -16.52
CA ALA A 194 7.86 -7.00 -17.54
C ALA A 194 6.38 -6.86 -17.10
N VAL A 195 5.80 -7.90 -16.52
CA VAL A 195 4.44 -7.87 -15.98
C VAL A 195 4.32 -6.83 -14.88
N TYR A 196 5.20 -6.86 -13.86
CA TYR A 196 5.19 -5.83 -12.80
C TYR A 196 5.36 -4.42 -13.36
N TYR A 197 6.25 -4.24 -14.35
CA TYR A 197 6.44 -2.93 -14.99
C TYR A 197 5.16 -2.43 -15.65
N VAL A 198 4.46 -3.29 -16.41
CA VAL A 198 3.17 -2.93 -17.04
C VAL A 198 2.11 -2.57 -16.00
N LEU A 199 1.99 -3.36 -14.93
CA LEU A 199 1.04 -3.08 -13.85
C LEU A 199 1.34 -1.76 -13.12
N VAL A 200 2.62 -1.49 -12.84
CA VAL A 200 3.08 -0.24 -12.24
C VAL A 200 2.80 0.95 -13.16
N MET A 201 3.07 0.82 -14.47
CA MET A 201 2.78 1.88 -15.44
C MET A 201 1.27 2.15 -15.54
N ALA A 202 0.43 1.12 -15.49
CA ALA A 202 -1.02 1.28 -15.46
C ALA A 202 -1.49 2.05 -14.22
N LEU A 203 -0.96 1.71 -13.02
CA LEU A 203 -1.27 2.44 -11.79
C LEU A 203 -0.77 3.89 -11.81
N ASN A 204 0.45 4.12 -12.32
CA ASN A 204 0.98 5.48 -12.49
C ASN A 204 0.09 6.32 -13.41
N PHE A 205 -0.36 5.74 -14.52
CA PHE A 205 -1.25 6.42 -15.45
C PHE A 205 -2.59 6.78 -14.79
N LEU A 206 -3.22 5.83 -14.09
CA LEU A 206 -4.47 6.07 -13.35
C LEU A 206 -4.27 7.13 -12.24
N GLY A 207 -3.16 7.04 -11.50
CA GLY A 207 -2.81 8.03 -10.48
C GLY A 207 -2.66 9.44 -11.06
N SER A 208 -1.96 9.57 -12.19
CA SER A 208 -1.78 10.87 -12.87
C SER A 208 -3.09 11.48 -13.38
N LEU A 209 -4.05 10.64 -13.79
CA LEU A 209 -5.39 11.10 -14.17
C LEU A 209 -6.16 11.63 -12.97
N LEU A 210 -6.07 10.93 -11.82
CA LEU A 210 -6.70 11.37 -10.57
C LEU A 210 -6.09 12.70 -10.09
N GLU A 211 -4.77 12.82 -10.08
CA GLU A 211 -4.07 14.05 -9.69
C GLU A 211 -4.46 15.23 -10.57
N LYS A 212 -4.50 15.06 -11.90
CA LYS A 212 -4.94 16.10 -12.83
C LYS A 212 -6.37 16.54 -12.56
N LYS A 213 -7.29 15.59 -12.36
CA LYS A 213 -8.70 15.91 -12.08
C LYS A 213 -8.87 16.70 -10.79
N VAL A 214 -8.10 16.38 -9.76
CA VAL A 214 -8.16 17.06 -8.46
C VAL A 214 -7.49 18.43 -8.50
N ARG A 215 -6.45 18.65 -9.34
CA ARG A 215 -5.79 19.96 -9.52
C ARG A 215 -6.61 20.96 -10.33
N VAL A 216 -7.39 20.52 -11.31
CA VAL A 216 -8.20 21.38 -12.20
C VAL A 216 -9.43 21.98 -11.48
N SER A 217 -9.74 21.56 -10.25
CA SER A 217 -10.87 22.12 -9.49
C SER A 217 -10.49 23.35 -8.61
N ASP A 218 -9.41 24.08 -8.98
CA ASP A 218 -9.02 25.37 -8.35
C ASP A 218 -9.48 26.57 -9.16
#